data_294c8590267553b69e1be3bfd7c6e68f
#
_entry.id   294c8590267553b69e1be3bfd7c6e68f
#
_cell.length_a   1.000
_cell.length_b   1.000
_cell.length_c   1.000
_cell.angle_alpha   90.00
_cell.angle_beta   90.00
_cell.angle_gamma   90.00
#
_symmetry.space_group_name_H-M   'P 1'
#
loop_
_entity.id
_entity.type
_entity.pdbx_description
1 polymer ?
#
loop_
_entity_poly.entity_id
_entity_poly.type
_entity_poly.pdbx_seq_one_letter_code
_entity_poly.pdbx_strand_id
1 'polypeptide(L)'
;MKRIQIIILLALILILGGAFYWLTKDNEVSVVQEDKTTLSPTQVESIENIGQWEFLSVSDEELIDTIRHGFLGDDQLVRIYYGTLRLGIDMKDVKKGWLQASQDSIVCTLPPIKLLDHNFIDEAKTKSFFEEGKWTGSDRQAMYERAYQAMKKRCLNRTN
;
A
#
# COMPACT_ATOMS: atom_id res chain seq x y z
N MET A 1 -35.69 -75.71 15.65
CA MET A 1 -34.71 -74.71 16.18
C MET A 1 -34.07 -73.90 15.07
N LYS A 2 -33.61 -74.42 13.96
CA LYS A 2 -32.92 -73.66 12.87
C LYS A 2 -33.77 -72.55 12.21
N ARG A 3 -35.14 -72.79 12.03
CA ARG A 3 -35.99 -71.77 11.38
C ARG A 3 -36.21 -70.52 12.23
N ILE A 4 -36.28 -70.66 13.56
CA ILE A 4 -36.47 -69.54 14.49
C ILE A 4 -35.21 -68.69 14.53
N GLN A 5 -34.01 -69.28 14.48
CA GLN A 5 -32.75 -68.60 14.45
C GLN A 5 -32.56 -67.77 13.16
N ILE A 6 -33.02 -68.26 12.01
CA ILE A 6 -33.00 -67.54 10.73
C ILE A 6 -33.92 -66.33 10.77
N ILE A 7 -35.11 -66.44 11.37
CA ILE A 7 -36.08 -65.36 11.52
C ILE A 7 -35.50 -64.22 12.40
N ILE A 8 -34.87 -64.61 13.52
CA ILE A 8 -34.22 -63.64 14.42
C ILE A 8 -33.04 -62.90 13.73
N LEU A 9 -32.26 -63.64 12.95
CA LEU A 9 -31.13 -63.04 12.20
C LEU A 9 -31.64 -62.05 11.15
N LEU A 10 -32.67 -62.36 10.40
CA LEU A 10 -33.32 -61.48 9.42
C LEU A 10 -33.91 -60.24 10.07
N ALA A 11 -34.58 -60.39 11.21
CA ALA A 11 -35.09 -59.22 11.97
C ALA A 11 -34.02 -58.32 12.46
N LEU A 12 -32.86 -58.84 12.91
CA LEU A 12 -31.69 -58.05 13.40
C LEU A 12 -31.04 -57.30 12.25
N ILE A 13 -30.93 -57.91 11.06
CA ILE A 13 -30.39 -57.22 9.87
C ILE A 13 -31.33 -56.07 9.42
N LEU A 14 -32.64 -56.25 9.49
CA LEU A 14 -33.61 -55.20 9.18
C LEU A 14 -33.56 -54.04 10.17
N ILE A 15 -33.40 -54.32 11.45
CA ILE A 15 -33.27 -53.29 12.50
C ILE A 15 -31.96 -52.54 12.33
N LEU A 16 -30.82 -53.21 12.12
CA LEU A 16 -29.52 -52.57 11.88
C LEU A 16 -29.50 -51.76 10.58
N GLY A 17 -30.09 -52.30 9.50
CA GLY A 17 -30.20 -51.58 8.22
C GLY A 17 -31.10 -50.35 8.33
N GLY A 18 -32.21 -50.42 9.05
CA GLY A 18 -33.10 -49.30 9.33
C GLY A 18 -32.42 -48.21 10.21
N ALA A 19 -31.71 -48.65 11.24
CA ALA A 19 -30.96 -47.73 12.09
C ALA A 19 -29.81 -47.01 11.33
N PHE A 20 -29.10 -47.77 10.49
CA PHE A 20 -28.04 -47.19 9.64
C PHE A 20 -28.62 -46.21 8.61
N TYR A 21 -29.75 -46.56 7.97
CA TYR A 21 -30.44 -45.65 7.05
C TYR A 21 -30.92 -44.36 7.75
N TRP A 22 -31.43 -44.50 8.97
CA TRP A 22 -31.89 -43.33 9.75
C TRP A 22 -30.73 -42.44 10.20
N LEU A 23 -29.58 -43.01 10.59
CA LEU A 23 -28.35 -42.28 10.97
C LEU A 23 -27.68 -41.59 9.78
N THR A 24 -27.82 -42.12 8.55
CA THR A 24 -27.21 -41.51 7.36
C THR A 24 -28.09 -40.46 6.70
N LYS A 25 -29.42 -40.53 6.96
CA LYS A 25 -30.38 -39.63 6.32
C LYS A 25 -30.30 -38.18 6.80
N ASP A 26 -29.83 -37.93 8.01
CA ASP A 26 -29.74 -36.57 8.60
C ASP A 26 -28.33 -35.95 8.54
N ASN A 27 -27.38 -36.60 7.85
CA ASN A 27 -26.03 -36.10 7.67
C ASN A 27 -25.81 -35.46 6.30
N GLU A 28 -26.80 -34.78 5.74
CA GLU A 28 -26.53 -33.74 4.78
C GLU A 28 -25.98 -32.51 5.58
N VAL A 29 -24.67 -32.49 5.80
CA VAL A 29 -23.99 -31.26 6.13
C VAL A 29 -24.09 -30.41 4.87
N SER A 30 -25.18 -29.66 4.73
CA SER A 30 -25.26 -28.56 3.79
C SER A 30 -24.30 -27.52 4.30
N VAL A 31 -23.06 -27.54 3.79
CA VAL A 31 -22.19 -26.38 3.82
C VAL A 31 -22.92 -25.37 2.96
N VAL A 32 -23.79 -24.59 3.56
CA VAL A 32 -24.26 -23.34 2.95
C VAL A 32 -23.05 -22.48 2.87
N GLN A 33 -22.37 -22.55 1.74
CA GLN A 33 -21.35 -21.58 1.37
C GLN A 33 -22.13 -20.29 1.11
N GLU A 34 -22.32 -19.51 2.17
CA GLU A 34 -22.83 -18.15 2.04
C GLU A 34 -21.75 -17.39 1.29
N ASP A 35 -21.91 -17.20 -0.02
CA ASP A 35 -21.04 -16.41 -0.90
C ASP A 35 -21.08 -14.90 -0.54
N LYS A 36 -21.17 -14.59 0.74
CA LYS A 36 -20.98 -13.23 1.23
C LYS A 36 -19.50 -12.98 1.40
N THR A 37 -18.97 -12.17 0.53
CA THR A 37 -17.63 -11.62 0.71
C THR A 37 -17.63 -10.74 1.95
N THR A 38 -17.34 -11.33 3.11
CA THR A 38 -17.21 -10.60 4.38
C THR A 38 -15.75 -10.48 4.72
N LEU A 39 -15.30 -9.24 4.90
CA LEU A 39 -13.96 -8.98 5.41
C LEU A 39 -13.99 -9.01 6.93
N SER A 40 -13.13 -9.83 7.53
CA SER A 40 -12.98 -9.84 8.98
C SER A 40 -12.27 -8.58 9.47
N PRO A 41 -12.55 -8.10 10.70
CA PRO A 41 -11.83 -6.96 11.28
C PRO A 41 -10.30 -7.15 11.26
N THR A 42 -9.83 -8.38 11.48
CA THR A 42 -8.39 -8.71 11.45
C THR A 42 -7.79 -8.55 10.05
N GLN A 43 -8.54 -8.87 9.00
CA GLN A 43 -8.08 -8.66 7.62
C GLN A 43 -7.98 -7.17 7.30
N VAL A 44 -8.96 -6.37 7.72
CA VAL A 44 -8.92 -4.91 7.56
C VAL A 44 -7.72 -4.31 8.29
N GLU A 45 -7.51 -4.70 9.56
CA GLU A 45 -6.36 -4.27 10.35
C GLU A 45 -5.02 -4.69 9.72
N SER A 46 -4.94 -5.89 9.15
CA SER A 46 -3.73 -6.35 8.46
C SER A 46 -3.40 -5.50 7.24
N ILE A 47 -4.41 -5.04 6.50
CA ILE A 47 -4.25 -4.14 5.36
C ILE A 47 -3.80 -2.74 5.82
N GLU A 48 -4.39 -2.21 6.90
CA GLU A 48 -4.00 -0.94 7.49
C GLU A 48 -2.55 -0.96 8.00
N ASN A 49 -2.10 -2.08 8.54
CA ASN A 49 -0.73 -2.27 9.05
C ASN A 49 0.35 -2.32 7.97
N ILE A 50 -0.01 -2.43 6.67
CA ILE A 50 0.95 -2.29 5.56
C ILE A 50 1.60 -0.89 5.60
N GLY A 51 0.87 0.11 6.10
CA GLY A 51 1.38 1.46 6.31
C GLY A 51 1.29 2.31 5.04
N GLN A 52 2.32 2.35 4.22
CA GLN A 52 2.35 3.17 3.01
C GLN A 52 2.26 2.32 1.75
N TRP A 53 1.42 2.74 0.79
CA TRP A 53 1.32 2.14 -0.53
C TRP A 53 1.94 3.09 -1.55
N GLU A 54 3.08 2.72 -2.08
CA GLU A 54 3.75 3.44 -3.15
C GLU A 54 3.19 3.02 -4.50
N PHE A 55 2.72 3.98 -5.28
CA PHE A 55 2.21 3.75 -6.63
C PHE A 55 3.18 4.17 -7.71
N LEU A 56 4.01 5.17 -7.40
CA LEU A 56 4.96 5.73 -8.35
C LEU A 56 6.22 6.19 -7.64
N SER A 57 7.38 5.81 -8.18
CA SER A 57 8.68 6.33 -7.79
C SER A 57 9.30 7.05 -8.98
N VAL A 58 9.70 8.30 -8.78
CA VAL A 58 10.30 9.14 -9.80
C VAL A 58 11.67 9.60 -9.35
N SER A 59 12.72 9.13 -10.02
CA SER A 59 14.05 9.71 -9.88
C SER A 59 14.16 10.96 -10.74
N ASP A 60 14.64 12.03 -10.16
CA ASP A 60 14.75 13.35 -10.79
C ASP A 60 16.06 14.01 -10.44
N GLU A 61 16.52 14.90 -11.30
CA GLU A 61 17.68 15.75 -11.08
C GLU A 61 17.35 17.20 -11.38
N GLU A 62 17.94 18.11 -10.61
CA GLU A 62 17.73 19.53 -10.76
C GLU A 62 19.06 20.27 -10.70
N LEU A 63 19.35 21.04 -11.75
CA LEU A 63 20.50 21.92 -11.79
C LEU A 63 20.06 23.30 -11.33
N ILE A 64 20.68 23.80 -10.28
CA ILE A 64 20.47 25.15 -9.76
C ILE A 64 21.73 25.96 -10.02
N ASP A 65 21.57 27.02 -10.79
CA ASP A 65 22.57 28.04 -11.04
C ASP A 65 22.24 29.30 -10.24
N THR A 66 23.23 29.84 -9.56
CA THR A 66 23.08 31.06 -8.77
C THR A 66 24.28 31.96 -9.03
N ILE A 67 24.02 33.19 -9.50
CA ILE A 67 25.01 34.22 -9.75
C ILE A 67 24.80 35.33 -8.72
N ARG A 68 25.87 35.78 -8.11
CA ARG A 68 25.91 36.95 -7.24
C ARG A 68 26.78 37.99 -7.85
N HIS A 69 26.19 39.11 -8.25
CA HIS A 69 26.90 40.23 -8.85
C HIS A 69 27.65 40.98 -7.79
N GLY A 70 28.99 41.13 -7.97
CA GLY A 70 29.88 41.87 -7.12
C GLY A 70 30.51 43.07 -7.84
N PHE A 71 31.08 43.99 -7.10
CA PHE A 71 31.74 45.17 -7.68
C PHE A 71 33.03 44.81 -8.43
N LEU A 72 33.71 43.73 -8.03
CA LEU A 72 34.99 43.29 -8.60
C LEU A 72 34.87 42.04 -9.48
N GLY A 73 33.65 41.62 -9.76
CA GLY A 73 33.36 40.41 -10.52
C GLY A 73 32.14 39.66 -9.96
N ASP A 74 31.66 38.69 -10.70
CA ASP A 74 30.52 37.87 -10.33
C ASP A 74 30.99 36.57 -9.69
N ASP A 75 30.36 36.19 -8.57
CA ASP A 75 30.48 34.86 -8.00
C ASP A 75 29.41 33.95 -8.60
N GLN A 76 29.75 32.70 -8.97
CA GLN A 76 28.81 31.76 -9.51
C GLN A 76 28.90 30.41 -8.80
N LEU A 77 27.75 29.85 -8.46
CA LEU A 77 27.63 28.49 -7.90
C LEU A 77 26.58 27.70 -8.67
N VAL A 78 27.03 26.59 -9.28
CA VAL A 78 26.14 25.63 -9.97
C VAL A 78 26.16 24.30 -9.22
N ARG A 79 25.02 23.85 -8.81
CA ARG A 79 24.86 22.55 -8.10
C ARG A 79 23.82 21.67 -8.77
N ILE A 80 24.11 20.38 -8.79
CA ILE A 80 23.18 19.36 -9.26
C ILE A 80 22.66 18.58 -8.05
N TYR A 81 21.36 18.58 -7.89
CA TYR A 81 20.63 17.87 -6.86
C TYR A 81 19.98 16.64 -7.44
N TYR A 82 20.08 15.51 -6.75
CA TYR A 82 19.47 14.25 -7.13
C TYR A 82 18.42 13.86 -6.10
N GLY A 83 17.27 13.37 -6.53
CA GLY A 83 16.22 12.96 -5.63
C GLY A 83 15.38 11.83 -6.18
N THR A 84 14.70 11.13 -5.27
CA THR A 84 13.71 10.12 -5.61
C THR A 84 12.43 10.44 -4.87
N LEU A 85 11.41 10.84 -5.64
CA LEU A 85 10.10 11.20 -5.11
C LEU A 85 9.19 9.99 -5.18
N ARG A 86 8.61 9.59 -4.04
CA ARG A 86 7.67 8.48 -3.94
C ARG A 86 6.25 9.02 -3.73
N LEU A 87 5.36 8.65 -4.64
CA LEU A 87 3.94 9.02 -4.58
C LEU A 87 3.09 7.82 -4.23
N GLY A 88 2.15 8.03 -3.35
CA GLY A 88 1.30 6.96 -2.85
C GLY A 88 0.29 7.44 -1.83
N ILE A 89 -0.29 6.49 -1.12
CA ILE A 89 -1.19 6.75 -0.01
C ILE A 89 -0.55 6.27 1.29
N ASP A 90 -0.90 6.96 2.37
CA ASP A 90 -0.54 6.54 3.73
C ASP A 90 -1.80 6.00 4.41
N MET A 91 -1.78 4.73 4.80
CA MET A 91 -2.92 4.06 5.43
C MET A 91 -3.27 4.66 6.80
N LYS A 92 -2.39 5.47 7.40
CA LYS A 92 -2.71 6.25 8.60
C LYS A 92 -3.75 7.35 8.35
N ASP A 93 -3.91 7.76 7.09
CA ASP A 93 -4.87 8.81 6.70
C ASP A 93 -6.25 8.24 6.32
N VAL A 94 -6.44 6.91 6.33
CA VAL A 94 -7.73 6.29 6.03
C VAL A 94 -8.75 6.60 7.13
N LYS A 95 -9.98 6.81 6.72
CA LYS A 95 -11.08 7.05 7.65
C LYS A 95 -11.71 5.72 8.06
N LYS A 96 -12.26 5.68 9.27
CA LYS A 96 -13.03 4.52 9.73
C LYS A 96 -14.11 4.15 8.69
N GLY A 97 -14.18 2.87 8.32
CA GLY A 97 -15.12 2.38 7.31
C GLY A 97 -14.69 2.62 5.86
N TRP A 98 -13.39 2.83 5.62
CA TRP A 98 -12.80 2.97 4.28
C TRP A 98 -13.00 1.75 3.39
N LEU A 99 -13.18 0.58 4.00
CA LEU A 99 -13.38 -0.70 3.34
C LEU A 99 -14.77 -1.24 3.74
N GLN A 100 -15.65 -1.39 2.78
CA GLN A 100 -17.02 -1.85 2.97
C GLN A 100 -17.29 -3.03 2.04
N ALA A 101 -17.70 -4.16 2.62
CA ALA A 101 -18.12 -5.32 1.87
C ALA A 101 -19.65 -5.32 1.71
N SER A 102 -20.14 -5.56 0.51
CA SER A 102 -21.51 -5.80 0.14
C SER A 102 -21.64 -7.23 -0.38
N GLN A 103 -22.83 -7.68 -0.74
CA GLN A 103 -23.06 -9.06 -1.21
C GLN A 103 -22.15 -9.44 -2.39
N ASP A 104 -22.00 -8.52 -3.36
CA ASP A 104 -21.27 -8.78 -4.61
C ASP A 104 -20.08 -7.86 -4.86
N SER A 105 -19.76 -6.98 -3.92
CA SER A 105 -18.71 -5.96 -4.14
C SER A 105 -17.99 -5.55 -2.86
N ILE A 106 -16.75 -5.10 -3.04
CA ILE A 106 -15.97 -4.44 -1.99
C ILE A 106 -15.72 -3.01 -2.45
N VAL A 107 -16.15 -2.05 -1.65
CA VAL A 107 -15.92 -0.63 -1.88
C VAL A 107 -14.78 -0.14 -0.98
N CYS A 108 -13.73 0.40 -1.60
CA CYS A 108 -12.58 0.98 -0.91
C CYS A 108 -12.57 2.50 -1.11
N THR A 109 -12.59 3.25 -0.03
CA THR A 109 -12.44 4.71 -0.05
C THR A 109 -11.05 5.08 0.44
N LEU A 110 -10.14 5.29 -0.50
CA LEU A 110 -8.73 5.58 -0.20
C LEU A 110 -8.50 7.07 0.05
N PRO A 111 -7.48 7.43 0.85
CA PRO A 111 -7.06 8.81 1.00
C PRO A 111 -6.43 9.33 -0.30
N PRO A 112 -6.26 10.67 -0.46
CA PRO A 112 -5.64 11.24 -1.62
C PRO A 112 -4.18 10.82 -1.75
N ILE A 113 -3.73 10.68 -3.00
CA ILE A 113 -2.31 10.41 -3.29
C ILE A 113 -1.49 11.63 -2.86
N LYS A 114 -0.39 11.36 -2.17
CA LYS A 114 0.53 12.38 -1.68
C LYS A 114 1.99 11.96 -1.87
N LEU A 115 2.89 12.93 -1.72
CA LEU A 115 4.32 12.64 -1.59
C LEU A 115 4.55 11.94 -0.24
N LEU A 116 5.14 10.75 -0.28
CA LEU A 116 5.34 9.92 0.91
C LEU A 116 6.56 10.38 1.73
N ASP A 117 7.60 10.86 1.05
CA ASP A 117 8.82 11.33 1.67
C ASP A 117 8.95 12.85 1.60
N HIS A 118 9.26 13.47 2.72
CA HIS A 118 9.60 14.90 2.76
C HIS A 118 11.06 15.15 2.41
N ASN A 119 11.96 14.21 2.69
CA ASN A 119 13.40 14.33 2.42
C ASN A 119 13.78 13.41 1.26
N PHE A 120 13.35 13.79 0.06
CA PHE A 120 13.59 13.01 -1.15
C PHE A 120 14.88 13.36 -1.89
N ILE A 121 15.53 14.47 -1.54
CA ILE A 121 16.83 14.86 -2.12
C ILE A 121 17.95 14.11 -1.42
N ASP A 122 18.79 13.43 -2.20
CA ASP A 122 19.98 12.74 -1.74
C ASP A 122 21.15 13.72 -1.65
N GLU A 123 21.38 14.25 -0.44
CA GLU A 123 22.46 15.21 -0.20
C GLU A 123 23.84 14.59 -0.44
N ALA A 124 24.01 13.29 -0.23
CA ALA A 124 25.27 12.60 -0.45
C ALA A 124 25.64 12.54 -1.95
N LYS A 125 24.64 12.54 -2.83
CA LYS A 125 24.83 12.60 -4.28
C LYS A 125 24.91 14.01 -4.83
N THR A 126 24.49 15.03 -4.06
CA THR A 126 24.52 16.42 -4.48
C THR A 126 25.96 16.89 -4.75
N LYS A 127 26.20 17.43 -5.93
CA LYS A 127 27.54 17.85 -6.37
C LYS A 127 27.57 19.34 -6.74
N SER A 128 28.63 20.03 -6.35
CA SER A 128 28.98 21.34 -6.97
C SER A 128 29.57 21.02 -8.33
N PHE A 129 28.92 21.50 -9.38
CA PHE A 129 29.40 21.39 -10.76
C PHE A 129 30.39 22.51 -11.09
N PHE A 130 30.10 23.73 -10.60
CA PHE A 130 30.96 24.90 -10.71
C PHE A 130 30.81 25.72 -9.45
N GLU A 131 31.92 26.23 -8.95
CA GLU A 131 31.95 27.09 -7.76
C GLU A 131 33.05 28.11 -7.87
N GLU A 132 32.67 29.39 -7.95
CA GLU A 132 33.55 30.54 -7.92
C GLU A 132 33.06 31.54 -6.86
N GLY A 133 33.98 32.11 -6.12
CA GLY A 133 33.69 33.04 -5.03
C GLY A 133 33.46 32.35 -3.68
N LYS A 134 32.82 33.05 -2.74
CA LYS A 134 32.59 32.59 -1.36
C LYS A 134 31.10 32.37 -1.11
N TRP A 135 30.70 31.14 -0.86
CA TRP A 135 29.35 30.74 -0.63
C TRP A 135 29.12 30.28 0.82
N THR A 136 28.07 30.79 1.44
CA THR A 136 27.70 30.47 2.82
C THR A 136 26.80 29.26 2.89
N GLY A 137 26.60 28.71 4.10
CA GLY A 137 25.61 27.64 4.33
C GLY A 137 24.19 28.07 3.98
N SER A 138 23.84 29.34 4.22
CA SER A 138 22.52 29.90 3.87
C SER A 138 22.29 29.98 2.36
N ASP A 139 23.33 30.32 1.58
CA ASP A 139 23.24 30.34 0.12
C ASP A 139 22.95 28.91 -0.41
N ARG A 140 23.67 27.93 0.09
CA ARG A 140 23.49 26.51 -0.27
C ARG A 140 22.09 25.98 0.14
N GLN A 141 21.59 26.41 1.30
CA GLN A 141 20.24 26.06 1.75
C GLN A 141 19.18 26.70 0.86
N ALA A 142 19.34 27.94 0.42
CA ALA A 142 18.42 28.55 -0.53
C ALA A 142 18.40 27.84 -1.88
N MET A 143 19.55 27.36 -2.37
CA MET A 143 19.64 26.55 -3.58
C MET A 143 18.95 25.19 -3.40
N TYR A 144 19.15 24.54 -2.26
CA TYR A 144 18.47 23.30 -1.91
C TYR A 144 16.94 23.47 -1.95
N GLU A 145 16.42 24.51 -1.31
CA GLU A 145 14.98 24.77 -1.29
C GLU A 145 14.43 25.02 -2.71
N ARG A 146 15.15 25.74 -3.57
CA ARG A 146 14.76 25.93 -4.98
C ARG A 146 14.70 24.60 -5.72
N ALA A 147 15.70 23.72 -5.55
CA ALA A 147 15.73 22.40 -6.14
C ALA A 147 14.55 21.56 -5.64
N TYR A 148 14.33 21.57 -4.32
CA TYR A 148 13.22 20.86 -3.68
C TYR A 148 11.86 21.26 -4.27
N GLN A 149 11.59 22.55 -4.37
CA GLN A 149 10.31 23.03 -4.90
C GLN A 149 10.16 22.74 -6.40
N ALA A 150 11.24 22.85 -7.19
CA ALA A 150 11.22 22.56 -8.62
C ALA A 150 10.92 21.08 -8.88
N MET A 151 11.60 20.16 -8.20
CA MET A 151 11.40 18.72 -8.33
C MET A 151 10.00 18.31 -7.86
N LYS A 152 9.57 18.79 -6.70
CA LYS A 152 8.23 18.53 -6.16
C LYS A 152 7.13 18.99 -7.12
N LYS A 153 7.22 20.20 -7.64
CA LYS A 153 6.26 20.76 -8.60
C LYS A 153 6.21 19.92 -9.89
N ARG A 154 7.37 19.54 -10.41
CA ARG A 154 7.49 18.74 -11.64
C ARG A 154 6.89 17.36 -11.45
N CYS A 155 7.13 16.70 -10.31
CA CYS A 155 6.57 15.42 -9.99
C CYS A 155 5.03 15.46 -9.88
N LEU A 156 4.49 16.41 -9.12
CA LEU A 156 3.04 16.55 -8.95
C LEU A 156 2.31 16.95 -10.24
N ASN A 157 2.95 17.70 -11.13
CA ASN A 157 2.35 18.04 -12.43
C ASN A 157 2.34 16.88 -13.43
N ARG A 158 3.17 15.85 -13.24
CA ARG A 158 3.15 14.63 -14.07
C ARG A 158 2.05 13.66 -13.68
N THR A 159 1.45 13.84 -12.51
CA THR A 159 0.39 12.97 -11.98
C THR A 159 -1.03 13.51 -12.22
N ASN A 160 -1.16 14.68 -12.79
CA ASN A 160 -2.40 15.28 -13.28
C ASN A 160 -2.43 15.20 -14.80
#